data_823694a2b65ba0c78b0898909f7fb100
#
_entry.id   823694a2b65ba0c78b0898909f7fb100
#
_cell.length_a   1.000
_cell.length_b   1.000
_cell.length_c   1.000
_cell.angle_alpha   90.00
_cell.angle_beta   90.00
_cell.angle_gamma   90.00
#
_symmetry.space_group_name_H-M   'P 1'
#
loop_
_entity.id
_entity.type
_entity.pdbx_description
1 polymer ?
#
loop_
_entity_poly.entity_id
_entity_poly.type
_entity_poly.pdbx_seq_one_letter_code
_entity_poly.pdbx_strand_id
1 'polypeptide(L)'
;TVFGVAVVIFMITNIVPKITSIFESQEAALPMPTRILIGISEFVVNHWFLLIFIILLVATAAKIFFRSEQGKVWKNRIELNMPGLSRLRIKVMVARYCQTLGTLLKSDVDLKTALEISKKVVVNKLFIEKLDQMIVDVNNKGIPLSAAMARIDYFPEYVRHVVSIGEEAARLDELLEKVADRMQEEVNILLEAMTSLLQPILILLLGGAVGFIALAVLLPMLNMSQILQ
;
A
#
# COMPACT_ATOMS: atom_id res chain seq x y z
N THR A 1 -6.84 15.85 -1.00
CA THR A 1 -7.32 14.88 -2.02
C THR A 1 -8.81 14.69 -2.01
N VAL A 2 -9.44 14.49 -0.85
CA VAL A 2 -10.91 14.32 -0.73
C VAL A 2 -11.66 15.51 -1.32
N PHE A 3 -11.21 16.73 -1.05
CA PHE A 3 -11.80 17.95 -1.60
C PHE A 3 -11.74 18.00 -3.14
N GLY A 4 -10.62 17.66 -3.74
CA GLY A 4 -10.47 17.64 -5.21
C GLY A 4 -11.38 16.61 -5.89
N VAL A 5 -11.48 15.40 -5.31
CA VAL A 5 -12.41 14.36 -5.79
C VAL A 5 -13.87 14.84 -5.66
N ALA A 6 -14.22 15.48 -4.54
CA ALA A 6 -15.56 16.03 -4.34
C ALA A 6 -15.91 17.10 -5.38
N VAL A 7 -14.96 17.97 -5.74
CA VAL A 7 -15.15 18.99 -6.79
C VAL A 7 -15.38 18.33 -8.15
N VAL A 8 -14.60 17.32 -8.53
CA VAL A 8 -14.79 16.61 -9.80
C VAL A 8 -16.14 15.92 -9.84
N ILE A 9 -16.55 15.23 -8.77
CA ILE A 9 -17.87 14.60 -8.67
C ILE A 9 -18.96 15.66 -8.78
N PHE A 10 -18.85 16.77 -8.06
CA PHE A 10 -19.81 17.86 -8.13
C PHE A 10 -19.94 18.44 -9.54
N MET A 11 -18.83 18.63 -10.24
CA MET A 11 -18.84 19.09 -11.64
C MET A 11 -19.55 18.11 -12.56
N ILE A 12 -19.25 16.81 -12.43
CA ILE A 12 -19.86 15.76 -13.26
C ILE A 12 -21.37 15.63 -12.97
N THR A 13 -21.78 15.72 -11.72
CA THR A 13 -23.19 15.50 -11.34
C THR A 13 -24.09 16.73 -11.49
N ASN A 14 -23.56 17.93 -11.41
CA ASN A 14 -24.36 19.17 -11.40
C ASN A 14 -24.10 20.08 -12.60
N ILE A 15 -22.85 20.24 -13.03
CA ILE A 15 -22.49 21.18 -14.09
C ILE A 15 -22.69 20.53 -15.47
N VAL A 16 -22.20 19.32 -15.65
CA VAL A 16 -22.30 18.62 -16.95
C VAL A 16 -23.75 18.46 -17.41
N PRO A 17 -24.71 17.96 -16.59
CA PRO A 17 -26.11 17.83 -17.02
C PRO A 17 -26.78 19.15 -17.41
N LYS A 18 -26.46 20.25 -16.71
CA LYS A 18 -27.00 21.59 -17.04
C LYS A 18 -26.51 22.09 -18.40
N ILE A 19 -25.25 21.78 -18.72
CA ILE A 19 -24.69 22.15 -20.00
C ILE A 19 -25.29 21.28 -21.13
N THR A 20 -25.46 19.99 -20.89
CA THR A 20 -26.09 19.05 -21.85
C THR A 20 -27.47 19.53 -22.25
N SER A 21 -28.31 19.91 -21.29
CA SER A 21 -29.67 20.36 -21.58
C SER A 21 -29.75 21.64 -22.44
N ILE A 22 -28.74 22.53 -22.31
CA ILE A 22 -28.65 23.74 -23.16
C ILE A 22 -28.30 23.38 -24.62
N PHE A 23 -27.42 22.39 -24.81
CA PHE A 23 -27.03 21.98 -26.18
C PHE A 23 -28.02 21.07 -26.87
N GLU A 24 -28.73 20.20 -26.14
CA GLU A 24 -29.81 19.38 -26.69
C GLU A 24 -30.97 20.23 -27.26
N SER A 25 -31.23 21.37 -26.60
CA SER A 25 -32.29 22.28 -27.05
C SER A 25 -31.96 23.02 -28.38
N GLN A 26 -30.69 22.96 -28.83
CA GLN A 26 -30.21 23.68 -30.04
C GLN A 26 -29.84 22.75 -31.22
N GLU A 27 -30.10 21.44 -31.13
CA GLU A 27 -29.77 20.42 -32.17
C GLU A 27 -28.32 20.48 -32.69
N ALA A 28 -27.40 21.06 -31.94
CA ALA A 28 -26.02 21.22 -32.35
C ALA A 28 -25.21 19.94 -32.17
N ALA A 29 -24.41 19.55 -33.17
CA ALA A 29 -23.54 18.36 -33.08
C ALA A 29 -22.50 18.54 -32.00
N LEU A 30 -22.59 17.73 -30.94
CA LEU A 30 -21.66 17.76 -29.80
C LEU A 30 -20.26 17.23 -30.17
N PRO A 31 -19.18 17.94 -29.84
CA PRO A 31 -17.80 17.46 -30.00
C PRO A 31 -17.56 16.16 -29.24
N MET A 32 -16.60 15.34 -29.72
CA MET A 32 -16.26 14.04 -29.11
C MET A 32 -15.94 14.13 -27.61
N PRO A 33 -15.13 15.09 -27.11
CA PRO A 33 -14.83 15.19 -25.67
C PRO A 33 -16.09 15.41 -24.81
N THR A 34 -17.03 16.24 -25.31
CA THR A 34 -18.29 16.52 -24.62
C THR A 34 -19.18 15.29 -24.57
N ARG A 35 -19.26 14.51 -25.66
CA ARG A 35 -20.05 13.25 -25.71
C ARG A 35 -19.51 12.21 -24.74
N ILE A 36 -18.19 12.06 -24.63
CA ILE A 36 -17.55 11.16 -23.65
C ILE A 36 -17.89 11.60 -22.23
N LEU A 37 -17.78 12.89 -21.93
CA LEU A 37 -18.07 13.43 -20.61
C LEU A 37 -19.53 13.22 -20.20
N ILE A 38 -20.48 13.43 -21.12
CA ILE A 38 -21.90 13.18 -20.90
C ILE A 38 -22.14 11.70 -20.62
N GLY A 39 -21.59 10.80 -21.42
CA GLY A 39 -21.75 9.36 -21.21
C GLY A 39 -21.22 8.90 -19.85
N ILE A 40 -20.08 9.44 -19.39
CA ILE A 40 -19.54 9.18 -18.04
C ILE A 40 -20.50 9.73 -16.97
N SER A 41 -21.00 10.97 -17.16
CA SER A 41 -21.92 11.62 -16.22
C SER A 41 -23.22 10.82 -16.07
N GLU A 42 -23.87 10.46 -17.17
CA GLU A 42 -25.11 9.66 -17.18
C GLU A 42 -24.88 8.29 -16.54
N PHE A 43 -23.76 7.63 -16.85
CA PHE A 43 -23.43 6.34 -16.24
C PHE A 43 -23.29 6.47 -14.72
N VAL A 44 -22.58 7.48 -14.24
CA VAL A 44 -22.38 7.72 -12.80
C VAL A 44 -23.70 8.10 -12.13
N VAL A 45 -24.48 9.02 -12.72
CA VAL A 45 -25.74 9.49 -12.13
C VAL A 45 -26.82 8.41 -12.14
N ASN A 46 -26.96 7.65 -13.22
CA ASN A 46 -28.00 6.62 -13.33
C ASN A 46 -27.63 5.31 -12.61
N HIS A 47 -26.34 5.03 -12.45
CA HIS A 47 -25.87 3.75 -11.92
C HIS A 47 -25.06 3.89 -10.61
N TRP A 48 -25.19 5.01 -9.90
CA TRP A 48 -24.44 5.24 -8.65
C TRP A 48 -24.69 4.14 -7.61
N PHE A 49 -25.94 3.66 -7.50
CA PHE A 49 -26.30 2.57 -6.59
C PHE A 49 -25.65 1.25 -7.00
N LEU A 50 -25.61 0.97 -8.29
CA LEU A 50 -24.96 -0.22 -8.85
C LEU A 50 -23.45 -0.16 -8.66
N LEU A 51 -22.82 1.02 -8.79
CA LEU A 51 -21.39 1.23 -8.52
C LEU A 51 -21.08 0.95 -7.05
N ILE A 52 -21.86 1.49 -6.11
CA ILE A 52 -21.70 1.22 -4.68
C ILE A 52 -21.90 -0.27 -4.40
N PHE A 53 -22.92 -0.91 -4.99
CA PHE A 53 -23.18 -2.34 -4.82
C PHE A 53 -22.03 -3.19 -5.32
N ILE A 54 -21.46 -2.89 -6.50
CA ILE A 54 -20.29 -3.58 -7.05
C ILE A 54 -19.07 -3.41 -6.13
N ILE A 55 -18.80 -2.19 -5.66
CA ILE A 55 -17.68 -1.93 -4.74
C ILE A 55 -17.85 -2.76 -3.47
N LEU A 56 -19.03 -2.77 -2.89
CA LEU A 56 -19.34 -3.54 -1.68
C LEU A 56 -19.22 -5.06 -1.92
N LEU A 57 -19.70 -5.53 -3.06
CA LEU A 57 -19.61 -6.94 -3.46
C LEU A 57 -18.16 -7.36 -3.68
N VAL A 58 -17.36 -6.56 -4.38
CA VAL A 58 -15.92 -6.83 -4.58
C VAL A 58 -15.17 -6.78 -3.26
N ALA A 59 -15.47 -5.81 -2.39
CA ALA A 59 -14.83 -5.70 -1.07
C ALA A 59 -15.16 -6.90 -0.18
N THR A 60 -16.42 -7.35 -0.17
CA THR A 60 -16.84 -8.55 0.59
C THR A 60 -16.27 -9.83 0.01
N ALA A 61 -16.29 -10.00 -1.32
CA ALA A 61 -15.67 -11.14 -1.99
C ALA A 61 -14.16 -11.21 -1.73
N ALA A 62 -13.45 -10.09 -1.83
CA ALA A 62 -12.03 -9.99 -1.50
C ALA A 62 -11.78 -10.36 -0.04
N LYS A 63 -12.59 -9.84 0.91
CA LYS A 63 -12.47 -10.16 2.33
C LYS A 63 -12.67 -11.65 2.61
N ILE A 64 -13.64 -12.29 1.95
CA ILE A 64 -13.92 -13.73 2.08
C ILE A 64 -12.77 -14.53 1.47
N PHE A 65 -12.30 -14.16 0.27
CA PHE A 65 -11.19 -14.82 -0.40
C PHE A 65 -9.91 -14.78 0.44
N PHE A 66 -9.53 -13.59 0.96
CA PHE A 66 -8.33 -13.45 1.79
C PHE A 66 -8.45 -14.07 3.20
N ARG A 67 -9.67 -14.45 3.62
CA ARG A 67 -9.89 -15.26 4.83
C ARG A 67 -9.70 -16.76 4.60
N SER A 68 -9.86 -17.24 3.38
CA SER A 68 -9.65 -18.65 3.04
C SER A 68 -8.18 -19.06 3.20
N GLU A 69 -7.91 -20.34 3.45
CA GLU A 69 -6.53 -20.85 3.57
C GLU A 69 -5.72 -20.63 2.28
N GLN A 70 -6.33 -20.83 1.13
CA GLN A 70 -5.70 -20.56 -0.16
C GLN A 70 -5.41 -19.06 -0.36
N GLY A 71 -6.37 -18.20 -0.01
CA GLY A 71 -6.21 -16.75 -0.06
C GLY A 71 -5.12 -16.23 0.89
N LYS A 72 -4.96 -16.82 2.07
CA LYS A 72 -3.87 -16.51 3.00
C LYS A 72 -2.50 -16.86 2.42
N VAL A 73 -2.35 -18.03 1.82
CA VAL A 73 -1.10 -18.44 1.17
C VAL A 73 -0.77 -17.53 0.00
N TRP A 74 -1.77 -17.21 -0.83
CA TRP A 74 -1.61 -16.31 -1.97
C TRP A 74 -1.24 -14.89 -1.54
N LYS A 75 -1.91 -14.38 -0.50
CA LYS A 75 -1.60 -13.09 0.14
C LYS A 75 -0.15 -13.07 0.64
N ASN A 76 0.27 -14.06 1.42
CA ASN A 76 1.63 -14.17 1.96
C ASN A 76 2.68 -14.21 0.84
N ARG A 77 2.41 -14.90 -0.27
CA ARG A 77 3.31 -14.97 -1.42
C ARG A 77 3.40 -13.64 -2.18
N ILE A 78 2.27 -12.97 -2.42
CA ILE A 78 2.25 -11.64 -3.06
C ILE A 78 2.97 -10.62 -2.19
N GLU A 79 2.72 -10.63 -0.88
CA GLU A 79 3.35 -9.71 0.07
C GLU A 79 4.88 -9.77 0.04
N LEU A 80 5.45 -10.94 -0.25
CA LEU A 80 6.90 -11.14 -0.32
C LEU A 80 7.48 -10.98 -1.73
N ASN A 81 6.67 -11.14 -2.79
CA ASN A 81 7.16 -11.13 -4.17
C ASN A 81 6.84 -9.83 -4.94
N MET A 82 6.00 -8.95 -4.41
CA MET A 82 5.60 -7.72 -5.09
C MET A 82 6.73 -6.68 -5.00
N PRO A 83 7.36 -6.27 -6.11
CA PRO A 83 8.47 -5.33 -6.08
C PRO A 83 8.05 -4.02 -5.43
N GLY A 84 8.84 -3.50 -4.50
CA GLY A 84 8.54 -2.30 -3.71
C GLY A 84 7.82 -2.60 -2.38
N LEU A 85 6.65 -3.23 -2.42
CA LEU A 85 5.88 -3.55 -1.22
C LEU A 85 6.53 -4.66 -0.38
N SER A 86 7.15 -5.65 -1.04
CA SER A 86 7.85 -6.74 -0.37
C SER A 86 9.00 -6.24 0.50
N ARG A 87 9.81 -5.31 -0.04
CA ARG A 87 10.93 -4.72 0.70
C ARG A 87 10.46 -3.99 1.96
N LEU A 88 9.39 -3.19 1.82
CA LEU A 88 8.79 -2.49 2.96
C LEU A 88 8.29 -3.48 4.03
N ARG A 89 7.54 -4.51 3.62
CA ARG A 89 6.98 -5.50 4.56
C ARG A 89 8.04 -6.33 5.26
N ILE A 90 9.07 -6.77 4.54
CA ILE A 90 10.21 -7.48 5.13
C ILE A 90 10.86 -6.60 6.19
N LYS A 91 11.15 -5.33 5.87
CA LYS A 91 11.76 -4.40 6.84
C LYS A 91 10.89 -4.19 8.08
N VAL A 92 9.57 -4.02 7.91
CA VAL A 92 8.63 -3.90 9.04
C VAL A 92 8.63 -5.15 9.92
N MET A 93 8.63 -6.34 9.31
CA MET A 93 8.64 -7.60 10.07
C MET A 93 9.96 -7.80 10.81
N VAL A 94 11.09 -7.53 10.16
CA VAL A 94 12.42 -7.62 10.78
C VAL A 94 12.57 -6.59 11.90
N ALA A 95 12.14 -5.34 11.68
CA ALA A 95 12.17 -4.30 12.70
C ALA A 95 11.41 -4.73 13.97
N ARG A 96 10.16 -5.18 13.80
CA ARG A 96 9.33 -5.64 14.93
C ARG A 96 9.92 -6.86 15.63
N TYR A 97 10.46 -7.81 14.87
CA TYR A 97 11.10 -8.98 15.43
C TYR A 97 12.33 -8.59 16.27
N CYS A 98 13.23 -7.80 15.71
CA CYS A 98 14.44 -7.34 16.41
C CYS A 98 14.10 -6.46 17.64
N GLN A 99 13.10 -5.56 17.50
CA GLN A 99 12.63 -4.74 18.62
C GLN A 99 12.12 -5.59 19.77
N THR A 100 11.24 -6.55 19.48
CA THR A 100 10.67 -7.43 20.52
C THR A 100 11.76 -8.28 21.16
N LEU A 101 12.65 -8.85 20.34
CA LEU A 101 13.75 -9.68 20.84
C LEU A 101 14.71 -8.87 21.71
N GLY A 102 15.14 -7.68 21.28
CA GLY A 102 16.00 -6.78 22.05
C GLY A 102 15.36 -6.36 23.38
N THR A 103 14.08 -5.96 23.35
CA THR A 103 13.34 -5.59 24.56
C THR A 103 13.24 -6.72 25.58
N LEU A 104 12.99 -7.96 25.11
CA LEU A 104 12.89 -9.14 25.98
C LEU A 104 14.25 -9.48 26.59
N LEU A 105 15.31 -9.46 25.81
CA LEU A 105 16.68 -9.70 26.32
C LEU A 105 17.11 -8.62 27.33
N LYS A 106 16.79 -7.37 27.08
CA LYS A 106 17.03 -6.25 28.01
C LYS A 106 16.25 -6.39 29.32
N SER A 107 15.14 -7.11 29.29
CA SER A 107 14.33 -7.45 30.46
C SER A 107 14.77 -8.77 31.13
N ASP A 108 15.99 -9.23 30.89
CA ASP A 108 16.59 -10.46 31.41
C ASP A 108 15.79 -11.74 31.07
N VAL A 109 15.00 -11.73 29.99
CA VAL A 109 14.35 -12.95 29.48
C VAL A 109 15.40 -13.77 28.73
N ASP A 110 15.48 -15.06 29.04
CA ASP A 110 16.43 -15.97 28.36
C ASP A 110 16.22 -16.00 26.84
N LEU A 111 17.31 -16.19 26.10
CA LEU A 111 17.30 -16.13 24.63
C LEU A 111 16.29 -17.09 24.02
N LYS A 112 16.17 -18.31 24.53
CA LYS A 112 15.23 -19.33 24.06
C LYS A 112 13.78 -18.84 24.12
N THR A 113 13.37 -18.34 25.27
CA THR A 113 12.02 -17.81 25.49
C THR A 113 11.80 -16.52 24.69
N ALA A 114 12.79 -15.65 24.63
CA ALA A 114 12.73 -14.42 23.86
C ALA A 114 12.53 -14.67 22.36
N LEU A 115 13.20 -15.65 21.77
CA LEU A 115 13.03 -16.05 20.37
C LEU A 115 11.60 -16.57 20.09
N GLU A 116 11.06 -17.41 20.98
CA GLU A 116 9.69 -17.95 20.84
C GLU A 116 8.61 -16.88 20.96
N ILE A 117 8.81 -15.90 21.85
CA ILE A 117 7.87 -14.78 21.99
C ILE A 117 7.96 -13.84 20.78
N SER A 118 9.19 -13.48 20.37
CA SER A 118 9.42 -12.57 19.25
C SER A 118 8.89 -13.11 17.92
N LYS A 119 8.87 -14.42 17.73
CA LYS A 119 8.24 -15.05 16.55
C LYS A 119 6.76 -14.68 16.43
N LYS A 120 6.02 -14.51 17.54
CA LYS A 120 4.56 -14.26 17.54
C LYS A 120 4.18 -12.87 16.99
N VAL A 121 5.11 -11.90 16.93
CA VAL A 121 4.84 -10.59 16.33
C VAL A 121 4.93 -10.62 14.80
N VAL A 122 5.46 -11.70 14.22
CA VAL A 122 5.53 -11.89 12.77
C VAL A 122 4.22 -12.49 12.27
N VAL A 123 3.64 -11.88 11.24
CA VAL A 123 2.33 -12.28 10.70
C VAL A 123 2.45 -13.21 9.48
N ASN A 124 3.58 -13.15 8.76
CA ASN A 124 3.77 -13.91 7.53
C ASN A 124 4.15 -15.37 7.84
N LYS A 125 3.33 -16.32 7.37
CA LYS A 125 3.53 -17.76 7.63
C LYS A 125 4.87 -18.28 7.11
N LEU A 126 5.30 -17.85 5.91
CA LEU A 126 6.58 -18.29 5.33
C LEU A 126 7.78 -17.79 6.16
N PHE A 127 7.67 -16.60 6.73
CA PHE A 127 8.71 -16.09 7.61
C PHE A 127 8.68 -16.83 8.96
N ILE A 128 7.51 -17.11 9.51
CA ILE A 128 7.35 -17.88 10.75
C ILE A 128 7.98 -19.26 10.63
N GLU A 129 7.74 -19.99 9.53
CA GLU A 129 8.35 -21.31 9.27
C GLU A 129 9.88 -21.25 9.24
N LYS A 130 10.45 -20.20 8.66
CA LYS A 130 11.89 -19.95 8.67
C LYS A 130 12.43 -19.64 10.08
N LEU A 131 11.67 -18.84 10.85
CA LEU A 131 12.01 -18.55 12.25
C LEU A 131 11.93 -19.81 13.12
N ASP A 132 10.94 -20.69 12.90
CA ASP A 132 10.84 -21.97 13.62
C ASP A 132 12.11 -22.82 13.41
N GLN A 133 12.58 -22.92 12.18
CA GLN A 133 13.83 -23.63 11.87
C GLN A 133 15.05 -22.99 12.55
N MET A 134 15.12 -21.65 12.51
CA MET A 134 16.18 -20.89 13.17
C MET A 134 16.18 -21.13 14.69
N ILE A 135 15.02 -21.09 15.33
CA ILE A 135 14.87 -21.32 16.77
C ILE A 135 15.32 -22.73 17.14
N VAL A 136 14.98 -23.73 16.35
CA VAL A 136 15.46 -25.13 16.55
C VAL A 136 16.99 -25.20 16.40
N ASP A 137 17.57 -24.54 15.41
CA ASP A 137 19.01 -24.51 15.19
C ASP A 137 19.75 -23.85 16.37
N VAL A 138 19.25 -22.73 16.87
CA VAL A 138 19.85 -22.04 18.04
C VAL A 138 19.66 -22.85 19.32
N ASN A 139 18.44 -23.27 19.63
CA ASN A 139 18.08 -23.86 20.93
C ASN A 139 18.57 -25.31 21.09
N ASN A 140 18.55 -26.11 20.01
CA ASN A 140 18.81 -27.54 20.09
C ASN A 140 20.21 -27.91 19.58
N LYS A 141 20.72 -27.15 18.59
CA LYS A 141 22.04 -27.42 17.97
C LYS A 141 23.13 -26.49 18.45
N GLY A 142 22.80 -25.46 19.23
CA GLY A 142 23.76 -24.49 19.73
C GLY A 142 24.40 -23.62 18.64
N ILE A 143 23.73 -23.47 17.50
CA ILE A 143 24.23 -22.62 16.41
C ILE A 143 24.09 -21.16 16.84
N PRO A 144 25.11 -20.29 16.64
CA PRO A 144 25.00 -18.87 16.92
C PRO A 144 23.80 -18.26 16.18
N LEU A 145 23.10 -17.30 16.83
CA LEU A 145 21.92 -16.65 16.29
C LEU A 145 22.22 -15.98 14.94
N SER A 146 23.35 -15.29 14.83
CA SER A 146 23.82 -14.65 13.60
C SER A 146 23.97 -15.64 12.45
N ALA A 147 24.56 -16.82 12.72
CA ALA A 147 24.72 -17.89 11.73
C ALA A 147 23.40 -18.54 11.34
N ALA A 148 22.47 -18.71 12.29
CA ALA A 148 21.14 -19.21 12.03
C ALA A 148 20.30 -18.21 11.21
N MET A 149 20.39 -16.90 11.52
CA MET A 149 19.76 -15.81 10.76
C MET A 149 20.31 -15.72 9.32
N ALA A 150 21.59 -16.08 9.09
CA ALA A 150 22.19 -16.06 7.76
C ALA A 150 21.53 -17.03 6.76
N ARG A 151 20.80 -18.04 7.25
CA ARG A 151 20.04 -18.99 6.44
C ARG A 151 18.67 -18.49 5.99
N ILE A 152 18.29 -17.29 6.45
CA ILE A 152 17.00 -16.67 6.17
C ILE A 152 17.23 -15.42 5.32
N ASP A 153 16.81 -15.45 4.05
CA ASP A 153 17.00 -14.35 3.10
C ASP A 153 16.27 -13.05 3.49
N TYR A 154 15.33 -13.12 4.44
CA TYR A 154 14.58 -11.95 4.91
C TYR A 154 15.38 -11.05 5.84
N PHE A 155 16.44 -11.56 6.49
CA PHE A 155 17.32 -10.72 7.29
C PHE A 155 18.39 -10.07 6.41
N PRO A 156 18.42 -8.72 6.33
CA PRO A 156 19.47 -8.00 5.61
C PRO A 156 20.87 -8.35 6.16
N GLU A 157 21.87 -8.27 5.31
CA GLU A 157 23.24 -8.64 5.66
C GLU A 157 23.78 -7.86 6.87
N TYR A 158 23.51 -6.56 6.92
CA TYR A 158 23.95 -5.74 8.03
C TYR A 158 23.31 -6.15 9.38
N VAL A 159 22.03 -6.63 9.38
CA VAL A 159 21.37 -7.13 10.61
C VAL A 159 22.12 -8.34 11.14
N ARG A 160 22.45 -9.29 10.26
CA ARG A 160 23.22 -10.49 10.63
C ARG A 160 24.59 -10.15 11.17
N HIS A 161 25.25 -9.16 10.58
CA HIS A 161 26.57 -8.70 11.02
C HIS A 161 26.51 -8.02 12.40
N VAL A 162 25.52 -7.14 12.61
CA VAL A 162 25.34 -6.48 13.93
C VAL A 162 24.98 -7.49 15.02
N VAL A 163 24.16 -8.50 14.69
CA VAL A 163 23.83 -9.59 15.63
C VAL A 163 25.08 -10.41 15.98
N SER A 164 25.96 -10.71 15.00
CA SER A 164 27.23 -11.40 15.26
C SER A 164 28.10 -10.63 16.26
N ILE A 165 28.24 -9.32 16.06
CA ILE A 165 28.99 -8.46 16.98
C ILE A 165 28.32 -8.46 18.38
N GLY A 166 26.99 -8.45 18.43
CA GLY A 166 26.23 -8.48 19.69
C GLY A 166 26.41 -9.80 20.46
N GLU A 167 26.46 -10.92 19.76
CA GLU A 167 26.75 -12.23 20.35
C GLU A 167 28.17 -12.29 20.93
N GLU A 168 29.18 -11.84 20.15
CA GLU A 168 30.57 -11.85 20.56
C GLU A 168 30.84 -10.90 21.74
N ALA A 169 30.16 -9.75 21.78
CA ALA A 169 30.34 -8.74 22.83
C ALA A 169 29.42 -8.95 24.05
N ALA A 170 28.57 -9.97 24.06
CA ALA A 170 27.51 -10.18 25.06
C ALA A 170 26.61 -8.94 25.29
N ARG A 171 26.30 -8.20 24.17
CA ARG A 171 25.47 -6.99 24.16
C ARG A 171 24.38 -7.09 23.06
N LEU A 172 23.81 -8.28 22.94
CA LEU A 172 22.85 -8.59 21.90
C LEU A 172 21.56 -7.75 22.03
N ASP A 173 21.13 -7.48 23.26
CA ASP A 173 19.97 -6.65 23.60
C ASP A 173 20.09 -5.23 23.03
N GLU A 174 21.21 -4.56 23.33
CA GLU A 174 21.46 -3.18 22.86
C GLU A 174 21.59 -3.10 21.33
N LEU A 175 22.30 -4.05 20.73
CA LEU A 175 22.52 -4.03 19.29
C LEU A 175 21.26 -4.40 18.48
N LEU A 176 20.40 -5.25 19.03
CA LEU A 176 19.08 -5.54 18.43
C LEU A 176 18.15 -4.32 18.47
N GLU A 177 18.17 -3.52 19.56
CA GLU A 177 17.43 -2.25 19.60
C GLU A 177 17.92 -1.29 18.50
N LYS A 178 19.24 -1.12 18.36
CA LYS A 178 19.81 -0.27 17.29
C LYS A 178 19.43 -0.75 15.88
N VAL A 179 19.42 -2.06 15.66
CA VAL A 179 18.98 -2.65 14.41
C VAL A 179 17.49 -2.33 14.17
N ALA A 180 16.67 -2.46 15.20
CA ALA A 180 15.24 -2.19 15.10
C ALA A 180 14.97 -0.73 14.77
N ASP A 181 15.62 0.21 15.46
CA ASP A 181 15.52 1.65 15.20
C ASP A 181 15.94 2.00 13.78
N ARG A 182 17.06 1.45 13.32
CA ARG A 182 17.53 1.64 11.94
C ARG A 182 16.54 1.11 10.91
N MET A 183 16.00 -0.08 11.14
CA MET A 183 14.97 -0.66 10.27
C MET A 183 13.70 0.18 10.24
N GLN A 184 13.27 0.70 11.40
CA GLN A 184 12.11 1.58 11.50
C GLN A 184 12.32 2.89 10.75
N GLU A 185 13.51 3.48 10.84
CA GLU A 185 13.90 4.67 10.07
C GLU A 185 13.80 4.41 8.56
N GLU A 186 14.35 3.28 8.10
CA GLU A 186 14.27 2.88 6.69
C GLU A 186 12.82 2.63 6.22
N VAL A 187 11.96 2.11 7.09
CA VAL A 187 10.51 1.98 6.83
C VAL A 187 9.88 3.34 6.65
N ASN A 188 10.16 4.30 7.53
CA ASN A 188 9.63 5.65 7.48
C ASN A 188 10.06 6.36 6.19
N ILE A 189 11.33 6.27 5.81
CA ILE A 189 11.86 6.83 4.54
C ILE A 189 11.12 6.24 3.35
N LEU A 190 10.88 4.92 3.31
CA LEU A 190 10.15 4.29 2.22
C LEU A 190 8.69 4.73 2.15
N LEU A 191 8.01 4.85 3.30
CA LEU A 191 6.64 5.35 3.37
C LEU A 191 6.55 6.81 2.91
N GLU A 192 7.49 7.65 3.32
CA GLU A 192 7.57 9.04 2.89
C GLU A 192 7.81 9.17 1.39
N ALA A 193 8.74 8.38 0.84
CA ALA A 193 8.98 8.32 -0.61
C ALA A 193 7.74 7.88 -1.39
N MET A 194 7.01 6.87 -0.91
CA MET A 194 5.76 6.44 -1.54
C MET A 194 4.68 7.52 -1.49
N THR A 195 4.58 8.22 -0.36
CA THR A 195 3.58 9.28 -0.16
C THR A 195 3.90 10.52 -1.01
N SER A 196 5.19 10.88 -1.12
CA SER A 196 5.63 12.02 -1.93
C SER A 196 5.37 11.82 -3.43
N LEU A 197 5.41 10.58 -3.93
CA LEU A 197 5.06 10.27 -5.32
C LEU A 197 3.54 10.35 -5.59
N LEU A 198 2.71 10.11 -4.59
CA LEU A 198 1.24 10.20 -4.75
C LEU A 198 0.77 11.63 -5.01
N GLN A 199 1.42 12.62 -4.41
CA GLN A 199 1.01 14.02 -4.53
C GLN A 199 1.09 14.56 -5.98
N PRO A 200 2.19 14.42 -6.73
CA PRO A 200 2.26 14.84 -8.14
C PRO A 200 1.25 14.09 -9.03
N ILE A 201 1.06 12.79 -8.80
CA ILE A 201 0.10 11.97 -9.56
C ILE A 201 -1.32 12.49 -9.34
N LEU A 202 -1.68 12.78 -8.10
CA LEU A 202 -3.02 13.31 -7.77
C LEU A 202 -3.25 14.70 -8.36
N ILE A 203 -2.25 15.58 -8.33
CA ILE A 203 -2.35 16.91 -8.95
C ILE A 203 -2.55 16.77 -10.47
N LEU A 204 -1.80 15.88 -11.10
CA LEU A 204 -1.90 15.65 -12.55
C LEU A 204 -3.25 15.04 -12.94
N LEU A 205 -3.76 14.08 -12.17
CA LEU A 205 -5.08 13.49 -12.38
C LEU A 205 -6.21 14.50 -12.19
N LEU A 206 -6.17 15.26 -11.11
CA LEU A 206 -7.21 16.27 -10.82
C LEU A 206 -7.15 17.43 -11.81
N GLY A 207 -5.95 17.94 -12.10
CA GLY A 207 -5.75 19.01 -13.09
C GLY A 207 -6.16 18.57 -14.49
N GLY A 208 -5.81 17.33 -14.86
CA GLY A 208 -6.24 16.71 -16.12
C GLY A 208 -7.75 16.55 -16.21
N ALA A 209 -8.41 16.09 -15.14
CA ALA A 209 -9.87 15.95 -15.09
C ALA A 209 -10.56 17.31 -15.22
N VAL A 210 -10.13 18.30 -14.45
CA VAL A 210 -10.71 19.68 -14.53
C VAL A 210 -10.44 20.30 -15.90
N GLY A 211 -9.24 20.17 -16.45
CA GLY A 211 -8.89 20.64 -17.79
C GLY A 211 -9.72 19.96 -18.88
N PHE A 212 -9.93 18.66 -18.78
CA PHE A 212 -10.79 17.91 -19.71
C PHE A 212 -12.25 18.39 -19.65
N ILE A 213 -12.79 18.59 -18.45
CA ILE A 213 -14.15 19.14 -18.26
C ILE A 213 -14.24 20.55 -18.86
N ALA A 214 -13.26 21.42 -18.59
CA ALA A 214 -13.23 22.78 -19.13
C ALA A 214 -13.21 22.76 -20.67
N LEU A 215 -12.37 21.93 -21.29
CA LEU A 215 -12.33 21.79 -22.75
C LEU A 215 -13.66 21.23 -23.31
N ALA A 216 -14.24 20.23 -22.67
CA ALA A 216 -15.51 19.63 -23.08
C ALA A 216 -16.68 20.61 -23.03
N VAL A 217 -16.58 21.65 -22.19
CA VAL A 217 -17.56 22.75 -22.06
C VAL A 217 -17.28 23.89 -23.05
N LEU A 218 -16.02 24.29 -23.18
CA LEU A 218 -15.65 25.44 -24.00
C LEU A 218 -15.72 25.14 -25.51
N LEU A 219 -15.35 23.94 -25.95
CA LEU A 219 -15.34 23.59 -27.38
C LEU A 219 -16.73 23.77 -28.04
N PRO A 220 -17.85 23.29 -27.48
CA PRO A 220 -19.15 23.52 -28.06
C PRO A 220 -19.51 25.02 -28.09
N MET A 221 -19.18 25.79 -27.03
CA MET A 221 -19.49 27.21 -26.96
C MET A 221 -18.76 28.00 -28.07
N LEU A 222 -17.52 27.67 -28.38
CA LEU A 222 -16.76 28.29 -29.47
C LEU A 222 -17.34 27.96 -30.84
N ASN A 223 -17.77 26.71 -31.05
CA ASN A 223 -18.41 26.30 -32.31
C ASN A 223 -19.77 27.02 -32.56
N MET A 224 -20.52 27.28 -31.49
CA MET A 224 -21.79 28.03 -31.61
C MET A 224 -21.55 29.50 -31.99
N SER A 225 -20.48 30.13 -31.48
CA SER A 225 -20.17 31.54 -31.84
C SER A 225 -19.78 31.69 -33.33
N GLN A 226 -19.34 30.63 -34.01
CA GLN A 226 -19.01 30.62 -35.44
C GLN A 226 -20.23 30.38 -36.34
N ILE A 227 -21.29 29.78 -35.83
CA ILE A 227 -22.54 29.54 -36.60
C ILE A 227 -23.46 30.76 -36.59
N LEU A 228 -23.28 31.67 -35.64
CA LEU A 228 -24.06 32.90 -35.51
C LEU A 228 -23.47 34.12 -36.26
N GLN A 229 -22.33 33.95 -36.94
CA GLN A 229 -21.78 34.93 -37.90
C GLN A 229 -22.06 34.54 -39.34
#